data_d41bed4c84da480a35391d089c88e2a8
#
_entry.id   d41bed4c84da480a35391d089c88e2a8
#
_cell.length_a   1.000
_cell.length_b   1.000
_cell.length_c   1.000
_cell.angle_alpha   90.00
_cell.angle_beta   90.00
_cell.angle_gamma   90.00
#
_symmetry.space_group_name_H-M   'P 1'
#
loop_
_entity.id
_entity.type
_entity.pdbx_description
1 polymer ?
#
loop_
_entity_poly.entity_id
_entity_poly.type
_entity_poly.pdbx_seq_one_letter_code
_entity_poly.pdbx_strand_id
1 'polypeptide(L)'
;LGSPVLLVSDEDTVAWYNRAFSELDGGVRYGAPCSAVLDGVLTLDRIKAKTELNDASPLELRFGERSYSVSYFRTDVSKKDFYLTIWSDVTELTETKLLLRQKNVLVAYIVVDNMSEITQGIQDSYRESSAKIGAILSEWAASLNGILKEYERDKYILLFEERYMNEIA
;
A
#
# COMPACT_ATOMS: atom_id res chain seq x y z
N LEU A 1 -17.77 17.42 -14.00
CA LEU A 1 -16.65 16.77 -14.71
C LEU A 1 -16.93 15.27 -14.67
N GLY A 2 -17.06 14.63 -15.84
CA GLY A 2 -17.26 13.17 -15.90
C GLY A 2 -15.94 12.44 -15.69
N SER A 3 -16.02 11.15 -15.35
CA SER A 3 -14.82 10.30 -15.24
C SER A 3 -14.10 10.20 -16.60
N PRO A 4 -12.75 10.19 -16.64
CA PRO A 4 -12.02 9.88 -17.85
C PRO A 4 -12.35 8.49 -18.37
N VAL A 5 -12.58 8.36 -19.67
CA VAL A 5 -12.93 7.11 -20.34
C VAL A 5 -12.10 6.96 -21.59
N LEU A 6 -11.51 5.76 -21.74
CA LEU A 6 -10.70 5.36 -22.89
C LEU A 6 -11.18 4.02 -23.43
N LEU A 7 -11.27 3.89 -24.74
CA LEU A 7 -11.55 2.66 -25.46
C LEU A 7 -10.33 2.26 -26.28
N VAL A 8 -9.82 1.07 -26.07
CA VAL A 8 -8.67 0.51 -26.76
C VAL A 8 -9.09 -0.71 -27.56
N SER A 9 -8.59 -0.87 -28.80
CA SER A 9 -8.83 -2.05 -29.61
C SER A 9 -7.93 -3.21 -29.15
N ASP A 10 -8.26 -4.42 -29.61
CA ASP A 10 -7.40 -5.62 -29.43
C ASP A 10 -6.07 -5.56 -30.20
N GLU A 11 -5.94 -4.62 -31.15
CA GLU A 11 -4.73 -4.31 -31.91
C GLU A 11 -3.82 -3.26 -31.22
N ASP A 12 -4.03 -3.01 -29.90
CA ASP A 12 -3.29 -2.05 -29.08
C ASP A 12 -3.42 -0.59 -29.55
N THR A 13 -4.57 -0.20 -30.11
CA THR A 13 -4.77 1.17 -30.58
C THR A 13 -5.91 1.88 -29.84
N VAL A 14 -5.76 3.18 -29.61
CA VAL A 14 -6.79 4.06 -29.05
C VAL A 14 -7.91 4.21 -30.06
N ALA A 15 -9.06 3.62 -29.77
CA ALA A 15 -10.25 3.67 -30.61
C ALA A 15 -11.14 4.89 -30.30
N TRP A 16 -11.24 5.24 -29.04
CA TRP A 16 -12.05 6.38 -28.60
C TRP A 16 -11.68 6.84 -27.18
N TYR A 17 -11.90 8.10 -26.90
CA TYR A 17 -11.79 8.68 -25.56
C TYR A 17 -12.74 9.87 -25.39
N ASN A 18 -13.09 10.17 -24.12
CA ASN A 18 -13.91 11.34 -23.82
C ASN A 18 -13.04 12.57 -23.52
N ARG A 19 -13.68 13.73 -23.40
CA ARG A 19 -13.02 15.00 -23.09
C ARG A 19 -12.24 14.92 -21.76
N ALA A 20 -12.82 14.30 -20.73
CA ALA A 20 -12.15 14.18 -19.44
C ALA A 20 -10.83 13.38 -19.55
N PHE A 21 -10.77 12.37 -20.42
CA PHE A 21 -9.53 11.63 -20.69
C PHE A 21 -8.51 12.48 -21.43
N SER A 22 -8.93 13.29 -22.41
CA SER A 22 -8.03 14.20 -23.11
C SER A 22 -7.49 15.34 -22.23
N GLU A 23 -8.19 15.68 -21.14
CA GLU A 23 -7.72 16.62 -20.13
C GLU A 23 -6.73 15.95 -19.16
N LEU A 24 -6.83 14.63 -18.97
CA LEU A 24 -5.90 13.83 -18.18
C LEU A 24 -4.58 13.58 -18.93
N ASP A 25 -4.68 13.18 -20.22
CA ASP A 25 -3.55 12.95 -21.12
C ASP A 25 -3.67 13.87 -22.34
N GLY A 26 -3.02 15.04 -22.27
CA GLY A 26 -3.02 16.00 -23.36
C GLY A 26 -2.38 15.52 -24.65
N GLY A 27 -1.69 14.37 -24.61
CA GLY A 27 -1.02 13.75 -25.76
C GLY A 27 -1.83 12.67 -26.47
N VAL A 28 -2.96 12.24 -25.90
CA VAL A 28 -3.75 11.14 -26.45
C VAL A 28 -4.28 11.45 -27.86
N ARG A 29 -4.18 10.47 -28.76
CA ARG A 29 -4.65 10.57 -30.16
C ARG A 29 -5.31 9.28 -30.60
N TYR A 30 -6.30 9.39 -31.47
CA TYR A 30 -6.91 8.24 -32.13
C TYR A 30 -5.87 7.46 -32.94
N GLY A 31 -5.90 6.14 -32.84
CA GLY A 31 -4.98 5.24 -33.51
C GLY A 31 -3.57 5.16 -32.89
N ALA A 32 -3.28 5.94 -31.85
CA ALA A 32 -2.02 5.80 -31.10
C ALA A 32 -1.98 4.47 -30.35
N PRO A 33 -0.81 3.84 -30.15
CA PRO A 33 -0.72 2.65 -29.32
C PRO A 33 -1.08 2.97 -27.86
N CYS A 34 -1.73 2.03 -27.18
CA CYS A 34 -2.09 2.18 -25.78
C CYS A 34 -0.86 2.42 -24.89
N SER A 35 0.26 1.81 -25.25
CA SER A 35 1.56 1.99 -24.58
C SER A 35 2.13 3.41 -24.66
N ALA A 36 1.62 4.26 -25.55
CA ALA A 36 2.00 5.68 -25.63
C ALA A 36 1.07 6.59 -24.79
N VAL A 37 0.00 6.05 -24.23
CA VAL A 37 -0.96 6.78 -23.42
C VAL A 37 -0.47 6.87 -21.98
N LEU A 38 -0.54 8.05 -21.38
CA LEU A 38 -0.12 8.29 -19.99
C LEU A 38 1.29 7.74 -19.69
N ASP A 39 2.23 8.00 -20.58
CA ASP A 39 3.62 7.53 -20.46
C ASP A 39 3.77 6.00 -20.24
N GLY A 40 2.84 5.21 -20.80
CA GLY A 40 2.86 3.75 -20.71
C GLY A 40 2.41 3.17 -19.37
N VAL A 41 1.77 3.96 -18.52
CA VAL A 41 1.23 3.48 -17.22
C VAL A 41 0.15 2.42 -17.43
N LEU A 42 -0.65 2.55 -18.51
CA LEU A 42 -1.63 1.56 -18.92
C LEU A 42 -1.16 0.85 -20.18
N THR A 43 -1.13 -0.49 -20.16
CA THR A 43 -0.86 -1.32 -21.33
C THR A 43 -2.02 -2.27 -21.60
N LEU A 44 -2.23 -2.59 -22.89
CA LEU A 44 -3.26 -3.55 -23.27
C LEU A 44 -3.07 -4.93 -22.63
N ASP A 45 -1.81 -5.38 -22.49
CA ASP A 45 -1.50 -6.67 -21.85
C ASP A 45 -1.95 -6.72 -20.40
N ARG A 46 -1.83 -5.63 -19.64
CA ARG A 46 -2.33 -5.55 -18.26
C ARG A 46 -3.85 -5.67 -18.19
N ILE A 47 -4.54 -5.08 -19.15
CA ILE A 47 -6.02 -5.16 -19.23
C ILE A 47 -6.43 -6.57 -19.62
N LYS A 48 -5.80 -7.16 -20.65
CA LYS A 48 -6.09 -8.53 -21.11
C LYS A 48 -5.85 -9.56 -20.03
N ALA A 49 -4.70 -9.54 -19.36
CA ALA A 49 -4.35 -10.46 -18.30
C ALA A 49 -5.41 -10.51 -17.19
N LYS A 50 -5.90 -9.35 -16.77
CA LYS A 50 -6.97 -9.28 -15.76
C LYS A 50 -8.32 -9.77 -16.29
N THR A 51 -8.63 -9.47 -17.54
CA THR A 51 -9.90 -9.93 -18.17
C THR A 51 -9.93 -11.45 -18.32
N GLU A 52 -8.81 -12.06 -18.71
CA GLU A 52 -8.66 -13.51 -18.86
C GLU A 52 -8.76 -14.25 -17.51
N LEU A 53 -8.24 -13.66 -16.45
CA LEU A 53 -8.37 -14.19 -15.08
C LEU A 53 -9.76 -13.97 -14.48
N ASN A 54 -10.69 -13.34 -15.20
CA ASN A 54 -12.02 -12.93 -14.72
C ASN A 54 -11.94 -12.14 -13.40
N ASP A 55 -10.85 -11.38 -13.24
CA ASP A 55 -10.59 -10.56 -12.06
C ASP A 55 -11.29 -9.20 -12.23
N ALA A 56 -12.41 -9.03 -11.56
CA ALA A 56 -13.19 -7.80 -11.58
C ALA A 56 -12.58 -6.65 -10.73
N SER A 57 -11.45 -6.89 -10.05
CA SER A 57 -10.81 -5.85 -9.24
C SER A 57 -10.22 -4.77 -10.15
N PRO A 58 -10.41 -3.47 -9.82
CA PRO A 58 -9.86 -2.39 -10.62
C PRO A 58 -8.32 -2.42 -10.61
N LEU A 59 -7.73 -1.88 -11.67
CA LEU A 59 -6.29 -1.61 -11.71
C LEU A 59 -6.00 -0.34 -10.92
N GLU A 60 -5.08 -0.43 -9.96
CA GLU A 60 -4.57 0.76 -9.28
C GLU A 60 -3.34 1.27 -10.04
N LEU A 61 -3.40 2.50 -10.50
CA LEU A 61 -2.36 3.14 -11.31
C LEU A 61 -2.02 4.51 -10.72
N ARG A 62 -0.76 4.90 -10.82
CA ARG A 62 -0.33 6.25 -10.47
C ARG A 62 0.15 6.97 -11.73
N PHE A 63 -0.36 8.18 -11.94
CA PHE A 63 0.07 9.05 -13.03
C PHE A 63 0.27 10.46 -12.47
N GLY A 64 1.50 10.96 -12.61
CA GLY A 64 1.93 12.18 -11.93
C GLY A 64 1.82 12.04 -10.40
N GLU A 65 1.19 13.01 -9.77
CA GLU A 65 0.96 13.01 -8.32
C GLU A 65 -0.37 12.34 -7.92
N ARG A 66 -1.14 11.84 -8.88
CA ARG A 66 -2.47 11.29 -8.64
C ARG A 66 -2.51 9.77 -8.71
N SER A 67 -3.39 9.19 -7.90
CA SER A 67 -3.71 7.76 -7.89
C SER A 67 -5.07 7.54 -8.53
N TYR A 68 -5.15 6.56 -9.42
CA TYR A 68 -6.37 6.21 -10.14
C TYR A 68 -6.74 4.75 -9.91
N SER A 69 -8.03 4.54 -9.72
CA SER A 69 -8.66 3.21 -9.78
C SER A 69 -9.30 3.07 -11.15
N VAL A 70 -8.85 2.11 -11.95
CA VAL A 70 -9.28 1.91 -13.33
C VAL A 70 -10.09 0.65 -13.44
N SER A 71 -11.39 0.82 -13.69
CA SER A 71 -12.30 -0.27 -14.05
C SER A 71 -12.20 -0.53 -15.56
N TYR A 72 -12.25 -1.80 -15.95
CA TYR A 72 -12.12 -2.21 -17.35
C TYR A 72 -13.20 -3.22 -17.73
N PHE A 73 -13.62 -3.16 -18.98
CA PHE A 73 -14.67 -4.01 -19.52
C PHE A 73 -14.31 -4.41 -20.93
N ARG A 74 -14.37 -5.72 -21.24
CA ARG A 74 -14.29 -6.18 -22.61
C ARG A 74 -15.66 -6.04 -23.27
N THR A 75 -15.67 -5.52 -24.49
CA THR A 75 -16.88 -5.41 -25.30
C THR A 75 -16.56 -5.84 -26.72
N ASP A 76 -17.52 -6.43 -27.39
CA ASP A 76 -17.44 -6.83 -28.80
C ASP A 76 -18.24 -5.85 -29.66
N VAL A 77 -17.62 -5.32 -30.69
CA VAL A 77 -18.28 -4.49 -31.69
C VAL A 77 -17.92 -5.02 -33.07
N SER A 78 -18.89 -5.51 -33.82
CA SER A 78 -18.70 -6.05 -35.18
C SER A 78 -17.63 -7.15 -35.24
N LYS A 79 -17.60 -8.06 -34.28
CA LYS A 79 -16.64 -9.18 -34.12
C LYS A 79 -15.18 -8.72 -33.85
N LYS A 80 -14.98 -7.50 -33.40
CA LYS A 80 -13.71 -7.00 -32.89
C LYS A 80 -13.83 -6.74 -31.40
N ASP A 81 -12.81 -7.16 -30.66
CA ASP A 81 -12.74 -6.92 -29.23
C ASP A 81 -12.24 -5.51 -28.95
N PHE A 82 -12.87 -4.86 -27.99
CA PHE A 82 -12.46 -3.59 -27.43
C PHE A 82 -12.42 -3.66 -25.92
N TYR A 83 -11.58 -2.85 -25.33
CA TYR A 83 -11.43 -2.73 -23.90
C TYR A 83 -11.75 -1.30 -23.49
N LEU A 84 -12.89 -1.15 -22.80
CA LEU A 84 -13.32 0.11 -22.20
C LEU A 84 -12.67 0.26 -20.84
N THR A 85 -12.04 1.40 -20.58
CA THR A 85 -11.50 1.74 -19.26
C THR A 85 -12.17 3.00 -18.72
N ILE A 86 -12.52 2.97 -17.43
CA ILE A 86 -13.12 4.08 -16.70
C ILE A 86 -12.22 4.40 -15.53
N TRP A 87 -11.79 5.64 -15.42
CA TRP A 87 -10.81 6.12 -14.46
C TRP A 87 -11.46 6.91 -13.35
N SER A 88 -11.18 6.52 -12.12
CA SER A 88 -11.64 7.23 -10.92
C SER A 88 -10.43 7.76 -10.18
N ASP A 89 -10.38 9.06 -9.93
CA ASP A 89 -9.35 9.66 -9.06
C ASP A 89 -9.61 9.22 -7.62
N VAL A 90 -8.66 8.49 -7.05
CA VAL A 90 -8.71 7.96 -5.69
C VAL A 90 -7.56 8.48 -4.84
N THR A 91 -6.96 9.59 -5.24
CA THR A 91 -5.79 10.19 -4.57
C THR A 91 -6.09 10.46 -3.10
N GLU A 92 -7.15 11.21 -2.81
CA GLU A 92 -7.54 11.53 -1.43
C GLU A 92 -7.84 10.28 -0.60
N LEU A 93 -8.54 9.30 -1.21
CA LEU A 93 -8.83 8.03 -0.54
C LEU A 93 -7.55 7.25 -0.21
N THR A 94 -6.61 7.22 -1.14
CA THR A 94 -5.33 6.50 -0.98
C THR A 94 -4.47 7.16 0.09
N GLU A 95 -4.38 8.49 0.07
CA GLU A 95 -3.66 9.27 1.09
C GLU A 95 -4.29 9.10 2.47
N THR A 96 -5.62 9.17 2.56
CA THR A 96 -6.33 8.97 3.83
C THR A 96 -6.11 7.56 4.37
N LYS A 97 -6.15 6.53 3.52
CA LYS A 97 -5.85 5.15 3.93
C LYS A 97 -4.41 5.01 4.44
N LEU A 98 -3.46 5.66 3.79
CA LEU A 98 -2.06 5.64 4.23
C LEU A 98 -1.89 6.30 5.60
N LEU A 99 -2.49 7.48 5.80
CA LEU A 99 -2.47 8.19 7.08
C LEU A 99 -3.12 7.37 8.20
N LEU A 100 -4.25 6.70 7.91
CA LEU A 100 -4.90 5.82 8.88
C LEU A 100 -4.02 4.63 9.26
N ARG A 101 -3.35 4.00 8.29
CA ARG A 101 -2.40 2.89 8.55
C ARG A 101 -1.25 3.35 9.44
N GLN A 102 -0.68 4.51 9.18
CA GLN A 102 0.43 5.04 9.98
C GLN A 102 0.06 5.25 11.46
N LYS A 103 -1.22 5.47 11.77
CA LYS A 103 -1.75 5.63 13.13
C LYS A 103 -2.25 4.33 13.76
N ASN A 104 -2.23 3.20 13.04
CA ASN A 104 -2.58 1.92 13.64
C ASN A 104 -1.66 1.63 14.83
N VAL A 105 -2.26 1.21 15.93
CA VAL A 105 -1.51 0.78 17.11
C VAL A 105 -1.18 -0.69 16.97
N LEU A 106 0.10 -1.01 17.02
CA LEU A 106 0.62 -2.37 17.05
C LEU A 106 0.95 -2.77 18.48
N VAL A 107 0.88 -4.07 18.73
CA VAL A 107 1.23 -4.67 20.02
C VAL A 107 2.38 -5.63 19.80
N ALA A 108 3.51 -5.36 20.44
CA ALA A 108 4.63 -6.29 20.49
C ALA A 108 4.75 -6.92 21.87
N TYR A 109 5.01 -8.24 21.90
CA TYR A 109 5.34 -8.97 23.12
C TYR A 109 6.84 -9.16 23.16
N ILE A 110 7.46 -8.70 24.25
CA ILE A 110 8.91 -8.82 24.46
C ILE A 110 9.12 -9.76 25.62
N VAL A 111 9.93 -10.78 25.40
CA VAL A 111 10.32 -11.74 26.44
C VAL A 111 11.83 -11.68 26.58
N VAL A 112 12.31 -11.40 27.78
CA VAL A 112 13.73 -11.46 28.11
C VAL A 112 14.02 -12.88 28.59
N ASP A 113 14.66 -13.65 27.71
CA ASP A 113 14.99 -15.05 28.00
C ASP A 113 16.31 -15.17 28.77
N ASN A 114 16.49 -16.28 29.51
CA ASN A 114 17.74 -16.67 30.19
C ASN A 114 18.25 -15.73 31.29
N MET A 115 17.42 -14.80 31.80
CA MET A 115 17.83 -13.89 32.87
C MET A 115 18.33 -14.62 34.12
N SER A 116 17.68 -15.72 34.50
CA SER A 116 18.08 -16.54 35.66
C SER A 116 19.45 -17.25 35.46
N GLU A 117 19.79 -17.62 34.23
CA GLU A 117 21.07 -18.24 33.89
C GLU A 117 22.20 -17.21 33.87
N ILE A 118 21.94 -16.03 33.27
CA ILE A 118 22.93 -14.93 33.20
C ILE A 118 23.30 -14.44 34.60
N THR A 119 22.35 -14.40 35.53
CA THR A 119 22.55 -13.91 36.88
C THR A 119 22.98 -15.00 37.87
N GLN A 120 23.21 -16.24 37.39
CA GLN A 120 23.62 -17.41 38.19
C GLN A 120 22.72 -17.63 39.42
N GLY A 121 21.47 -17.22 39.38
CA GLY A 121 20.52 -17.37 40.47
C GLY A 121 20.72 -16.42 41.66
N ILE A 122 21.63 -15.45 41.59
CA ILE A 122 21.86 -14.46 42.65
C ILE A 122 20.79 -13.39 42.56
N GLN A 123 19.93 -13.27 43.60
CA GLN A 123 18.79 -12.37 43.61
C GLN A 123 19.14 -10.89 43.40
N ASP A 124 20.24 -10.42 43.98
CA ASP A 124 20.66 -9.02 43.87
C ASP A 124 21.15 -8.71 42.45
N SER A 125 21.89 -9.62 41.84
CA SER A 125 22.33 -9.53 40.45
C SER A 125 21.17 -9.55 39.45
N TYR A 126 20.16 -10.36 39.74
CA TYR A 126 18.92 -10.39 38.94
C TYR A 126 18.19 -9.05 38.98
N ARG A 127 17.99 -8.47 40.19
CA ARG A 127 17.27 -7.18 40.33
C ARG A 127 17.99 -6.05 39.63
N GLU A 128 19.32 -5.99 39.74
CA GLU A 128 20.10 -4.97 39.05
C GLU A 128 20.03 -5.12 37.53
N SER A 129 20.17 -6.35 37.02
CA SER A 129 20.08 -6.64 35.58
C SER A 129 18.69 -6.37 35.01
N SER A 130 17.64 -6.79 35.71
CA SER A 130 16.26 -6.52 35.32
C SER A 130 15.96 -5.02 35.29
N ALA A 131 16.43 -4.26 36.26
CA ALA A 131 16.27 -2.80 36.28
C ALA A 131 16.98 -2.12 35.10
N LYS A 132 18.20 -2.56 34.76
CA LYS A 132 18.95 -2.05 33.58
C LYS A 132 18.22 -2.37 32.28
N ILE A 133 17.74 -3.60 32.11
CA ILE A 133 17.00 -4.01 30.91
C ILE A 133 15.69 -3.22 30.81
N GLY A 134 14.94 -3.09 31.90
CA GLY A 134 13.72 -2.28 31.92
C GLY A 134 13.97 -0.82 31.54
N ALA A 135 15.08 -0.23 32.00
CA ALA A 135 15.46 1.12 31.61
C ALA A 135 15.77 1.23 30.11
N ILE A 136 16.57 0.30 29.54
CA ILE A 136 16.89 0.24 28.11
C ILE A 136 15.64 0.08 27.27
N LEU A 137 14.77 -0.86 27.63
CA LEU A 137 13.51 -1.08 26.92
C LEU A 137 12.58 0.13 27.00
N SER A 138 12.56 0.83 28.14
CA SER A 138 11.76 2.05 28.31
C SER A 138 12.28 3.20 27.46
N GLU A 139 13.59 3.38 27.37
CA GLU A 139 14.22 4.38 26.51
C GLU A 139 13.95 4.07 25.02
N TRP A 140 14.09 2.81 24.63
CA TRP A 140 13.76 2.36 23.28
C TRP A 140 12.26 2.56 22.95
N ALA A 141 11.36 2.17 23.85
CA ALA A 141 9.92 2.42 23.67
C ALA A 141 9.59 3.91 23.52
N ALA A 142 10.27 4.76 24.29
CA ALA A 142 10.10 6.21 24.19
C ALA A 142 10.57 6.76 22.81
N SER A 143 11.63 6.23 22.23
CA SER A 143 12.08 6.62 20.88
C SER A 143 11.03 6.31 19.80
N LEU A 144 10.23 5.28 20.00
CA LEU A 144 9.11 4.90 19.13
C LEU A 144 7.79 5.62 19.50
N ASN A 145 7.84 6.60 20.39
CA ASN A 145 6.64 7.22 20.98
C ASN A 145 5.64 6.17 21.51
N GLY A 146 6.15 5.04 21.99
CA GLY A 146 5.39 3.88 22.42
C GLY A 146 5.19 3.84 23.92
N ILE A 147 4.29 2.96 24.33
CA ILE A 147 4.00 2.68 25.73
C ILE A 147 4.48 1.27 26.06
N LEU A 148 5.47 1.16 26.95
CA LEU A 148 5.96 -0.13 27.46
C LEU A 148 5.35 -0.42 28.82
N LYS A 149 4.95 -1.66 29.03
CA LYS A 149 4.49 -2.15 30.34
C LYS A 149 5.00 -3.56 30.60
N GLU A 150 5.64 -3.76 31.74
CA GLU A 150 5.88 -5.10 32.28
C GLU A 150 4.57 -5.66 32.83
N TYR A 151 4.13 -6.82 32.36
CA TYR A 151 2.90 -7.47 32.78
C TYR A 151 3.15 -8.76 33.58
N GLU A 152 4.31 -9.34 33.40
CA GLU A 152 4.82 -10.49 34.14
C GLU A 152 6.37 -10.36 34.21
N ARG A 153 6.99 -11.11 35.11
CA ARG A 153 8.44 -11.10 35.27
C ARG A 153 9.14 -11.36 33.92
N ASP A 154 10.04 -10.46 33.52
CA ASP A 154 10.82 -10.51 32.28
C ASP A 154 9.97 -10.50 30.98
N LYS A 155 8.67 -10.14 31.10
CA LYS A 155 7.76 -10.07 29.98
C LYS A 155 7.11 -8.70 29.88
N TYR A 156 7.21 -8.11 28.70
CA TYR A 156 6.75 -6.75 28.45
C TYR A 156 5.76 -6.73 27.27
N ILE A 157 4.85 -5.78 27.31
CA ILE A 157 3.99 -5.40 26.21
C ILE A 157 4.42 -4.01 25.77
N LEU A 158 4.69 -3.84 24.47
CA LEU A 158 4.93 -2.56 23.85
C LEU A 158 3.77 -2.23 22.91
N LEU A 159 3.18 -1.07 23.09
CA LEU A 159 2.20 -0.46 22.19
C LEU A 159 2.90 0.67 21.42
N PHE A 160 2.83 0.67 20.10
CA PHE A 160 3.44 1.68 19.25
C PHE A 160 2.69 1.83 17.93
N GLU A 161 2.89 2.95 17.22
CA GLU A 161 2.24 3.17 15.93
C GLU A 161 2.97 2.44 14.79
N GLU A 162 2.21 1.92 13.81
CA GLU A 162 2.72 1.14 12.67
C GLU A 162 3.81 1.87 11.88
N ARG A 163 3.80 3.21 11.84
CA ARG A 163 4.83 4.02 11.17
C ARG A 163 6.26 3.77 11.67
N TYR A 164 6.41 3.29 12.91
CA TYR A 164 7.71 2.98 13.52
C TYR A 164 8.16 1.53 13.28
N MET A 165 7.38 0.72 12.54
CA MET A 165 7.69 -0.70 12.32
C MET A 165 9.05 -0.91 11.66
N ASN A 166 9.44 -0.04 10.74
CA ASN A 166 10.73 -0.11 10.05
C ASN A 166 11.94 0.23 10.95
N GLU A 167 11.71 0.85 12.10
CA GLU A 167 12.75 1.15 13.08
C GLU A 167 13.00 -0.01 14.05
N ILE A 168 12.09 -0.99 14.05
CA ILE A 168 12.14 -2.18 14.91
C ILE A 168 12.72 -3.40 14.17
N ALA A 169 12.55 -3.45 12.84
CA ALA A 169 13.03 -4.53 11.99
C ALA A 169 14.50 -4.29 11.60
#